data_e70fabe36828a17cb64d6f15a5cec64d
#
_entry.id   e70fabe36828a17cb64d6f15a5cec64d
#
_cell.length_a   1.000
_cell.length_b   1.000
_cell.length_c   1.000
_cell.angle_alpha   90.00
_cell.angle_beta   90.00
_cell.angle_gamma   90.00
#
_symmetry.space_group_name_H-M   'P 1'
#
loop_
_entity.id
_entity.type
_entity.pdbx_description
1 polymer ?
#
loop_
_entity_poly.entity_id
_entity_poly.type
_entity_poly.pdbx_seq_one_letter_code
_entity_poly.pdbx_strand_id
1 'polypeptide(L)'
;MYTSFENSTKPICFKKLNCDNDAIKKSNQIIATFFAFKVCSESRAFIKEWLTYCSDLELISPAGSLNIPSFMGNNFVVHREDQSLFSLLCKKHGYTPHRDISQRGKKPKSYYNPYYLYSEPQHYSDKYPDILFLHKSPNFGLYTLLKPYLKELYLKIIR
;
A
#
# COMPACT_ATOMS: atom_id res chain seq x y z
N MET A 1 -1.03 16.43 6.68
CA MET A 1 -1.53 16.32 5.28
C MET A 1 -1.34 14.88 4.86
N TYR A 2 -2.42 14.18 4.57
CA TYR A 2 -2.41 12.73 4.30
C TYR A 2 -2.10 12.49 2.82
N THR A 3 -1.25 11.53 2.50
CA THR A 3 -1.01 11.14 1.11
C THR A 3 -2.18 10.31 0.63
N SER A 4 -3.02 10.87 -0.22
CA SER A 4 -4.03 10.09 -0.95
C SER A 4 -3.35 9.14 -1.94
N PHE A 5 -4.10 8.17 -2.43
CA PHE A 5 -3.61 7.18 -3.38
C PHE A 5 -3.05 7.83 -4.68
N GLU A 6 -3.64 8.93 -5.11
CA GLU A 6 -3.17 9.70 -6.26
C GLU A 6 -1.72 10.21 -6.11
N ASN A 7 -1.26 10.44 -4.88
CA ASN A 7 0.11 10.91 -4.63
C ASN A 7 1.16 9.81 -4.79
N SER A 8 0.73 8.55 -4.81
CA SER A 8 1.59 7.36 -4.91
C SER A 8 1.29 6.49 -6.14
N THR A 9 0.58 7.05 -7.13
CA THR A 9 0.22 6.33 -8.35
C THR A 9 0.20 7.28 -9.54
N LYS A 10 0.80 6.88 -10.65
CA LYS A 10 0.78 7.67 -11.90
C LYS A 10 -0.66 7.90 -12.38
N PRO A 11 -0.99 9.11 -12.86
CA PRO A 11 -2.33 9.43 -13.37
C PRO A 11 -2.80 8.50 -14.51
N ILE A 12 -1.87 8.05 -15.35
CA ILE A 12 -2.19 7.13 -16.46
C ILE A 12 -2.75 5.79 -15.97
N CYS A 13 -2.32 5.32 -14.78
CA CYS A 13 -2.83 4.09 -14.20
C CYS A 13 -4.32 4.16 -13.88
N PHE A 14 -4.77 5.29 -13.30
CA PHE A 14 -6.20 5.50 -13.03
C PHE A 14 -7.03 5.48 -14.31
N LYS A 15 -6.53 6.11 -15.38
CA LYS A 15 -7.21 6.17 -16.68
C LYS A 15 -7.30 4.80 -17.34
N LYS A 16 -6.17 4.11 -17.50
CA LYS A 16 -6.11 2.81 -18.18
C LYS A 16 -6.90 1.71 -17.46
N LEU A 17 -7.01 1.78 -16.12
CA LEU A 17 -7.77 0.82 -15.34
C LEU A 17 -9.26 1.23 -15.16
N ASN A 18 -9.70 2.34 -15.75
CA ASN A 18 -11.05 2.91 -15.59
C ASN A 18 -11.39 3.21 -14.10
N CYS A 19 -10.42 3.71 -13.38
CA CYS A 19 -10.51 4.04 -11.95
C CYS A 19 -10.33 5.55 -11.67
N ASP A 20 -10.48 6.40 -12.70
CA ASP A 20 -10.22 7.83 -12.63
C ASP A 20 -11.40 8.59 -11.99
N ASN A 21 -11.62 8.35 -10.69
CA ASN A 21 -12.63 9.03 -9.90
C ASN A 21 -12.09 9.44 -8.52
N ASP A 22 -12.68 10.45 -7.92
CA ASP A 22 -12.26 11.04 -6.66
C ASP A 22 -12.31 10.07 -5.48
N ALA A 23 -13.28 9.17 -5.44
CA ALA A 23 -13.41 8.22 -4.34
C ALA A 23 -12.21 7.28 -4.29
N ILE A 24 -11.72 6.81 -5.44
CA ILE A 24 -10.53 5.97 -5.52
C ILE A 24 -9.27 6.80 -5.28
N LYS A 25 -9.12 7.96 -5.93
CA LYS A 25 -7.93 8.81 -5.81
C LYS A 25 -7.65 9.27 -4.38
N LYS A 26 -8.69 9.64 -3.64
CA LYS A 26 -8.59 10.11 -2.26
C LYS A 26 -8.53 8.99 -1.21
N SER A 27 -8.70 7.73 -1.61
CA SER A 27 -8.63 6.58 -0.71
C SER A 27 -7.20 6.19 -0.39
N ASN A 28 -7.00 5.28 0.57
CA ASN A 28 -5.68 4.73 0.90
C ASN A 28 -5.23 3.68 -0.13
N GLN A 29 -3.93 3.57 -0.33
CA GLN A 29 -3.34 2.51 -1.11
C GLN A 29 -3.38 1.17 -0.33
N ILE A 30 -3.68 0.08 -1.03
CA ILE A 30 -3.59 -1.29 -0.50
C ILE A 30 -2.16 -1.79 -0.69
N ILE A 31 -1.56 -2.34 0.35
CA ILE A 31 -0.20 -2.90 0.27
C ILE A 31 -0.18 -4.20 -0.54
N ALA A 32 0.92 -4.43 -1.27
CA ALA A 32 1.18 -5.65 -2.03
C ALA A 32 2.40 -6.43 -1.49
N THR A 33 2.91 -6.09 -0.31
CA THR A 33 4.06 -6.77 0.31
C THR A 33 3.77 -8.26 0.57
N PHE A 34 2.53 -8.57 0.91
CA PHE A 34 2.01 -9.93 1.06
C PHE A 34 0.50 -9.90 0.83
N PHE A 35 -0.01 -10.98 0.30
CA PHE A 35 -1.42 -11.22 0.11
C PHE A 35 -1.69 -12.73 0.11
N ALA A 36 -2.92 -13.12 0.34
CA ALA A 36 -3.37 -14.51 0.30
C ALA A 36 -4.59 -14.64 -0.61
N PHE A 37 -4.59 -15.66 -1.44
CA PHE A 37 -5.71 -16.00 -2.31
C PHE A 37 -6.18 -17.43 -2.05
N LYS A 38 -7.50 -17.63 -1.96
CA LYS A 38 -8.07 -18.94 -2.18
C LYS A 38 -7.93 -19.29 -3.66
N VAL A 39 -7.44 -20.48 -3.97
CA VAL A 39 -7.29 -20.92 -5.36
C VAL A 39 -8.66 -21.25 -5.95
N CYS A 40 -9.16 -20.38 -6.82
CA CYS A 40 -10.43 -20.51 -7.53
C CYS A 40 -10.36 -19.78 -8.89
N SER A 41 -11.42 -19.83 -9.67
CA SER A 41 -11.50 -19.17 -10.99
C SER A 41 -11.33 -17.65 -10.89
N GLU A 42 -11.97 -17.05 -9.90
CA GLU A 42 -11.96 -15.60 -9.69
C GLU A 42 -10.54 -15.10 -9.33
N SER A 43 -9.86 -15.78 -8.40
CA SER A 43 -8.51 -15.38 -8.01
C SER A 43 -7.50 -15.59 -9.16
N ARG A 44 -7.68 -16.64 -9.97
CA ARG A 44 -6.85 -16.85 -11.17
C ARG A 44 -7.09 -15.75 -12.21
N ALA A 45 -8.34 -15.34 -12.43
CA ALA A 45 -8.69 -14.25 -13.33
C ALA A 45 -8.09 -12.93 -12.85
N PHE A 46 -8.22 -12.62 -11.55
CA PHE A 46 -7.63 -11.44 -10.94
C PHE A 46 -6.10 -11.38 -11.11
N ILE A 47 -5.39 -12.47 -10.82
CA ILE A 47 -3.93 -12.54 -10.98
C ILE A 47 -3.52 -12.37 -12.45
N LYS A 48 -4.27 -12.96 -13.38
CA LYS A 48 -4.02 -12.80 -14.80
C LYS A 48 -4.23 -11.36 -15.26
N GLU A 49 -5.28 -10.69 -14.79
CA GLU A 49 -5.54 -9.29 -15.09
C GLU A 49 -4.42 -8.41 -14.49
N TRP A 50 -4.01 -8.63 -13.24
CA TRP A 50 -2.90 -7.92 -12.64
C TRP A 50 -1.59 -8.09 -13.41
N LEU A 51 -1.26 -9.31 -13.80
CA LEU A 51 -0.08 -9.61 -14.64
C LEU A 51 -0.14 -8.86 -15.97
N THR A 52 -1.30 -8.78 -16.61
CA THR A 52 -1.49 -8.05 -17.87
C THR A 52 -1.12 -6.57 -17.71
N TYR A 53 -1.60 -5.91 -16.65
CA TYR A 53 -1.23 -4.52 -16.38
C TYR A 53 0.23 -4.36 -15.95
N CYS A 54 0.80 -5.29 -15.20
CA CYS A 54 2.23 -5.27 -14.86
C CYS A 54 3.14 -5.50 -16.06
N SER A 55 2.64 -6.06 -17.15
CA SER A 55 3.40 -6.22 -18.40
C SER A 55 3.40 -4.97 -19.29
N ASP A 56 2.61 -3.97 -18.97
CA ASP A 56 2.60 -2.66 -19.65
C ASP A 56 3.68 -1.76 -19.05
N LEU A 57 4.75 -1.49 -19.81
CA LEU A 57 5.86 -0.65 -19.35
C LEU A 57 5.45 0.75 -18.97
N GLU A 58 4.43 1.33 -19.62
CA GLU A 58 3.93 2.65 -19.26
C GLU A 58 3.29 2.66 -17.87
N LEU A 59 2.69 1.55 -17.46
CA LEU A 59 2.05 1.41 -16.14
C LEU A 59 3.04 1.05 -15.05
N ILE A 60 3.92 0.07 -15.29
CA ILE A 60 4.78 -0.52 -14.26
C ILE A 60 6.06 0.27 -14.00
N SER A 61 6.61 0.98 -14.99
CA SER A 61 7.86 1.71 -14.83
C SER A 61 7.80 2.79 -13.75
N PRO A 62 8.89 3.05 -13.04
CA PRO A 62 8.99 4.20 -12.14
C PRO A 62 8.65 5.51 -12.86
N ALA A 63 8.11 6.46 -12.12
CA ALA A 63 7.78 7.76 -12.67
C ALA A 63 9.05 8.46 -13.22
N GLY A 64 8.99 8.95 -14.46
CA GLY A 64 10.11 9.63 -15.14
C GLY A 64 11.17 8.70 -15.73
N SER A 65 11.07 7.38 -15.59
CA SER A 65 12.04 6.44 -16.19
C SER A 65 11.90 6.29 -17.69
N LEU A 66 10.72 6.50 -18.23
CA LEU A 66 10.46 6.58 -19.66
C LEU A 66 10.29 8.06 -19.99
N ASN A 67 10.86 8.54 -21.09
CA ASN A 67 10.68 9.90 -21.60
C ASN A 67 9.23 10.20 -22.03
N ILE A 68 8.28 9.65 -21.32
CA ILE A 68 6.85 9.87 -21.51
C ILE A 68 6.48 11.08 -20.65
N PRO A 69 5.93 12.14 -21.24
CA PRO A 69 5.43 13.27 -20.46
C PRO A 69 4.31 12.81 -19.57
N SER A 70 4.63 12.41 -18.37
CA SER A 70 3.63 12.14 -17.34
C SER A 70 3.35 13.46 -16.65
N PHE A 71 2.17 14.02 -16.89
CA PHE A 71 1.66 15.11 -16.08
C PHE A 71 1.46 14.58 -14.66
N MET A 72 2.45 14.83 -13.82
CA MET A 72 2.37 14.53 -12.40
C MET A 72 1.61 15.67 -11.72
N GLY A 73 0.49 15.38 -11.10
CA GLY A 73 -0.23 16.38 -10.30
C GLY A 73 0.66 16.98 -9.21
N ASN A 74 0.36 18.19 -8.76
CA ASN A 74 1.16 18.97 -7.81
C ASN A 74 1.51 18.23 -6.50
N ASN A 75 0.78 17.17 -6.15
CA ASN A 75 0.94 16.39 -4.92
C ASN A 75 1.57 15.00 -5.18
N PHE A 76 1.97 14.68 -6.39
CA PHE A 76 2.58 13.40 -6.69
C PHE A 76 3.93 13.26 -5.97
N VAL A 77 4.13 12.13 -5.28
CA VAL A 77 5.34 11.84 -4.50
C VAL A 77 6.15 10.72 -5.14
N VAL A 78 5.50 9.61 -5.46
CA VAL A 78 6.16 8.41 -5.99
C VAL A 78 5.15 7.49 -6.65
N HIS A 79 5.57 6.75 -7.68
CA HIS A 79 4.81 5.62 -8.18
C HIS A 79 5.25 4.35 -7.46
N ARG A 80 4.30 3.53 -7.02
CA ARG A 80 4.54 2.27 -6.31
C ARG A 80 4.37 1.06 -7.22
N GLU A 81 4.69 1.20 -8.49
CA GLU A 81 4.72 0.17 -9.53
C GLU A 81 3.59 -0.86 -9.39
N ASP A 82 3.93 -2.12 -9.15
CA ASP A 82 3.03 -3.27 -9.02
C ASP A 82 2.00 -3.09 -7.88
N GLN A 83 2.39 -2.48 -6.76
CA GLN A 83 1.49 -2.18 -5.65
C GLN A 83 0.39 -1.18 -6.05
N SER A 84 0.72 -0.19 -6.87
CA SER A 84 -0.25 0.78 -7.38
C SER A 84 -1.31 0.08 -8.25
N LEU A 85 -0.87 -0.80 -9.15
CA LEU A 85 -1.74 -1.57 -10.02
C LEU A 85 -2.60 -2.57 -9.24
N PHE A 86 -2.01 -3.29 -8.29
CA PHE A 86 -2.73 -4.18 -7.38
C PHE A 86 -3.83 -3.45 -6.63
N SER A 87 -3.48 -2.31 -6.03
CA SER A 87 -4.43 -1.51 -5.25
C SER A 87 -5.60 -0.99 -6.10
N LEU A 88 -5.32 -0.55 -7.35
CA LEU A 88 -6.36 -0.13 -8.29
C LEU A 88 -7.28 -1.28 -8.65
N LEU A 89 -6.73 -2.46 -8.95
CA LEU A 89 -7.54 -3.64 -9.26
C LEU A 89 -8.42 -4.08 -8.10
N CYS A 90 -7.88 -4.10 -6.88
CA CYS A 90 -8.70 -4.41 -5.71
C CYS A 90 -9.91 -3.48 -5.60
N LYS A 91 -9.72 -2.19 -5.82
CA LYS A 91 -10.80 -1.19 -5.79
C LYS A 91 -11.77 -1.33 -6.96
N LYS A 92 -11.26 -1.58 -8.15
CA LYS A 92 -12.06 -1.85 -9.35
C LYS A 92 -13.01 -3.03 -9.16
N HIS A 93 -12.52 -4.10 -8.53
CA HIS A 93 -13.30 -5.30 -8.22
C HIS A 93 -14.11 -5.20 -6.91
N GLY A 94 -14.07 -4.08 -6.21
CA GLY A 94 -14.82 -3.87 -4.98
C GLY A 94 -14.31 -4.67 -3.77
N TYR A 95 -13.06 -5.13 -3.79
CA TYR A 95 -12.49 -5.85 -2.66
C TYR A 95 -12.26 -4.92 -1.47
N THR A 96 -12.76 -5.33 -0.32
CA THR A 96 -12.57 -4.60 0.93
C THR A 96 -11.19 -4.93 1.52
N PRO A 97 -10.35 -3.93 1.74
CA PRO A 97 -9.06 -4.15 2.39
C PRO A 97 -9.27 -4.46 3.88
N HIS A 98 -8.34 -5.20 4.45
CA HIS A 98 -8.27 -5.48 5.88
C HIS A 98 -7.04 -4.82 6.51
N ARG A 99 -7.00 -4.78 7.84
CA ARG A 99 -5.82 -4.35 8.57
C ARG A 99 -4.61 -5.21 8.17
N ASP A 100 -3.45 -4.60 8.05
CA ASP A 100 -2.20 -5.33 7.86
C ASP A 100 -2.03 -6.39 8.97
N ILE A 101 -1.87 -7.65 8.58
CA ILE A 101 -1.76 -8.80 9.49
C ILE A 101 -0.39 -8.94 10.16
N SER A 102 0.50 -8.01 9.92
CA SER A 102 1.79 -7.93 10.61
C SER A 102 1.74 -7.00 11.82
N GLN A 103 2.83 -7.00 12.58
CA GLN A 103 3.03 -6.07 13.68
C GLN A 103 2.86 -4.59 13.29
N ARG A 104 2.99 -4.25 12.00
CA ARG A 104 2.80 -2.89 11.50
C ARG A 104 1.34 -2.46 11.56
N GLY A 105 0.41 -3.36 11.22
CA GLY A 105 -1.01 -3.09 11.29
C GLY A 105 -1.52 -2.91 12.71
N LYS A 106 -0.95 -3.62 13.68
CA LYS A 106 -1.31 -3.49 15.11
C LYS A 106 -0.77 -2.20 15.72
N LYS A 107 0.42 -1.77 15.28
CA LYS A 107 1.12 -0.60 15.83
C LYS A 107 1.56 0.36 14.72
N PRO A 108 0.63 0.90 13.92
CA PRO A 108 0.98 1.67 12.73
C PRO A 108 1.87 2.87 13.04
N LYS A 109 1.60 3.60 14.13
CA LYS A 109 2.39 4.79 14.54
C LYS A 109 3.86 4.48 14.85
N SER A 110 4.18 3.24 15.23
CA SER A 110 5.54 2.83 15.54
C SER A 110 6.39 2.56 14.30
N TYR A 111 5.74 2.30 13.16
CA TYR A 111 6.41 1.93 11.90
C TYR A 111 6.36 3.02 10.84
N TYR A 112 5.46 3.99 10.96
CA TYR A 112 5.37 5.07 9.99
C TYR A 112 6.43 6.13 10.25
N ASN A 113 7.08 6.54 9.16
CA ASN A 113 7.99 7.65 9.19
C ASN A 113 7.18 8.95 9.29
N PRO A 114 7.42 9.84 10.28
CA PRO A 114 6.70 11.09 10.40
C PRO A 114 6.89 12.06 9.22
N TYR A 115 7.94 11.86 8.42
CA TYR A 115 8.17 12.64 7.20
C TYR A 115 7.29 12.20 6.01
N TYR A 116 6.72 11.00 6.06
CA TYR A 116 5.72 10.57 5.09
C TYR A 116 4.34 10.81 5.68
N LEU A 117 3.56 11.62 4.99
CA LEU A 117 2.20 11.96 5.37
C LEU A 117 1.27 10.79 5.05
N TYR A 118 1.20 9.82 5.93
CA TYR A 118 0.27 8.71 5.80
C TYR A 118 -1.10 9.08 6.38
N SER A 119 -2.15 8.75 5.67
CA SER A 119 -3.49 8.70 6.24
C SER A 119 -3.54 7.66 7.37
N GLU A 120 -4.34 7.91 8.39
CA GLU A 120 -4.62 6.88 9.40
C GLU A 120 -5.11 5.62 8.65
N PRO A 121 -4.58 4.42 8.99
CA PRO A 121 -5.02 3.20 8.34
C PRO A 121 -6.52 2.99 8.52
N GLN A 122 -7.23 2.86 7.42
CA GLN A 122 -8.61 2.40 7.45
C GLN A 122 -8.65 1.04 8.11
N HIS A 123 -9.57 0.42 8.57
CA HIS A 123 -9.58 -0.93 9.15
C HIS A 123 -8.59 -1.17 10.31
N TYR A 124 -8.12 -0.10 10.95
CA TYR A 124 -7.27 -0.20 12.14
C TYR A 124 -7.98 -0.95 13.31
N SER A 125 -9.30 -0.90 13.34
CA SER A 125 -10.16 -1.55 14.35
C SER A 125 -10.35 -3.04 14.15
N ASP A 126 -9.89 -3.63 13.04
CA ASP A 126 -10.00 -5.07 12.80
C ASP A 126 -9.32 -5.86 13.91
N LYS A 127 -10.07 -6.76 14.55
CA LYS A 127 -9.64 -7.52 15.72
C LYS A 127 -9.21 -8.94 15.34
N TYR A 128 -7.99 -9.09 14.91
CA TYR A 128 -7.33 -10.40 14.74
C TYR A 128 -5.87 -10.32 15.20
N PRO A 129 -5.23 -11.45 15.57
CA PRO A 129 -3.84 -11.45 15.98
C PRO A 129 -2.91 -11.09 14.82
N ASP A 130 -1.68 -10.69 15.15
CA ASP A 130 -0.63 -10.59 14.15
C ASP A 130 -0.26 -12.01 13.71
N ILE A 131 -0.28 -12.25 12.41
CA ILE A 131 0.01 -13.55 11.80
C ILE A 131 1.44 -13.57 11.25
N LEU A 132 1.93 -12.40 10.80
CA LEU A 132 3.24 -12.24 10.22
C LEU A 132 4.07 -11.26 11.04
N PHE A 133 5.39 -11.53 11.10
CA PHE A 133 6.37 -10.59 11.59
C PHE A 133 7.32 -10.20 10.46
N LEU A 134 7.19 -8.97 9.98
CA LEU A 134 7.99 -8.46 8.86
C LEU A 134 9.31 -7.88 9.37
N HIS A 135 10.41 -8.42 8.87
CA HIS A 135 11.74 -8.04 9.27
C HIS A 135 12.69 -7.89 8.06
N LYS A 136 13.61 -6.93 8.11
CA LYS A 136 14.56 -6.66 7.01
C LYS A 136 15.80 -7.58 7.02
N SER A 137 16.08 -8.22 8.14
CA SER A 137 17.25 -9.08 8.31
C SER A 137 16.82 -10.47 8.74
N PRO A 138 17.42 -11.55 8.24
CA PRO A 138 17.14 -12.91 8.70
C PRO A 138 17.51 -13.12 10.16
N ASN A 139 18.49 -12.35 10.66
CA ASN A 139 18.94 -12.40 12.06
C ASN A 139 18.43 -11.16 12.81
N PHE A 140 17.50 -11.35 13.72
CA PHE A 140 16.99 -10.27 14.56
C PHE A 140 17.06 -10.66 16.04
N GLY A 141 17.57 -9.75 16.85
CA GLY A 141 17.65 -9.93 18.30
C GLY A 141 16.37 -9.48 19.02
N LEU A 142 16.28 -9.81 20.30
CA LEU A 142 15.15 -9.44 21.17
C LEU A 142 14.82 -7.93 21.13
N TYR A 143 15.84 -7.08 21.00
CA TYR A 143 15.65 -5.63 20.85
C TYR A 143 14.75 -5.27 19.65
N THR A 144 14.89 -5.96 18.52
CA THR A 144 14.08 -5.70 17.32
C THR A 144 12.61 -6.04 17.54
N LEU A 145 12.31 -7.08 18.32
CA LEU A 145 10.96 -7.42 18.73
C LEU A 145 10.37 -6.38 19.69
N LEU A 146 11.18 -5.87 20.62
CA LEU A 146 10.73 -4.93 21.65
C LEU A 146 10.65 -3.48 21.17
N LYS A 147 11.44 -3.10 20.17
CA LYS A 147 11.54 -1.73 19.65
C LYS A 147 10.19 -1.07 19.35
N PRO A 148 9.20 -1.71 18.68
CA PRO A 148 7.90 -1.10 18.43
C PRO A 148 7.12 -0.81 19.71
N TYR A 149 7.25 -1.67 20.72
CA TYR A 149 6.59 -1.50 22.02
C TYR A 149 7.20 -0.34 22.81
N LEU A 150 8.53 -0.25 22.82
CA LEU A 150 9.26 0.84 23.46
C LEU A 150 8.94 2.19 22.79
N LYS A 151 8.88 2.21 21.45
CA LYS A 151 8.50 3.42 20.71
C LYS A 151 7.06 3.85 21.00
N GLU A 152 6.12 2.91 21.10
CA GLU A 152 4.73 3.21 21.45
C GLU A 152 4.62 3.76 22.88
N LEU A 153 5.35 3.17 23.82
CA LEU A 153 5.41 3.66 25.20
C LEU A 153 5.98 5.09 25.25
N TYR A 154 7.07 5.33 24.57
CA TYR A 154 7.66 6.66 24.45
C TYR A 154 6.67 7.68 23.88
N LEU A 155 5.96 7.34 22.79
CA LEU A 155 4.96 8.23 22.18
C LEU A 155 3.73 8.50 23.08
N LYS A 156 3.47 7.64 24.07
CA LYS A 156 2.42 7.88 25.09
C LYS A 156 2.88 8.81 26.21
N ILE A 157 4.17 8.84 26.49
CA ILE A 157 4.74 9.66 27.59
C ILE A 157 4.89 11.12 27.15
N ILE A 158 5.21 11.38 25.88
CA ILE A 158 5.44 12.75 25.36
C ILE A 158 4.17 13.41 24.80
N ARG A 159 3.02 12.80 24.94
CA ARG A 159 1.70 13.40 24.68
C ARG A 159 1.03 13.83 25.96
#